data_814ed136e63ec2c9b2e71b721c2a1123
#
_entry.id   814ed136e63ec2c9b2e71b721c2a1123
#
_cell.length_a   1.000
_cell.length_b   1.000
_cell.length_c   1.000
_cell.angle_alpha   90.00
_cell.angle_beta   90.00
_cell.angle_gamma   90.00
#
_symmetry.space_group_name_H-M   'P 1'
#
loop_
_entity.id
_entity.type
_entity.pdbx_description
1 polymer ?
#
loop_
_entity_poly.entity_id
_entity_poly.type
_entity_poly.pdbx_seq_one_letter_code
_entity_poly.pdbx_strand_id
1 'polypeptide(L)'
;MAVDIVYETHSITEDNENGIASGWLPGRLSAAGRRVAAELGDRRRHDNLAAVFVSDLHRAVETAQIAFAGTTIPIHQDPRLRECDYGELNGCPVTTLAPERSRHIDVPFPGGQSYRQVIAATTDFLHDLAADWGGHRVLIIAHSANRWALDCLLTGASIEDLVDAPFRWQDGWHYTLPTDWSATGGNEPGER
;
A
#
# COMPACT_ATOMS: atom_id res chain seq x y z
N MET A 1 -5.02 17.89 15.50
CA MET A 1 -3.63 17.52 15.04
C MET A 1 -3.77 16.59 13.85
N ALA A 2 -2.70 16.26 13.13
CA ALA A 2 -2.76 15.36 11.99
C ALA A 2 -1.72 14.26 12.14
N VAL A 3 -1.90 13.11 11.47
CA VAL A 3 -0.86 12.10 11.30
C VAL A 3 -0.06 12.47 10.05
N ASP A 4 1.26 12.50 10.16
CA ASP A 4 2.17 12.67 9.03
C ASP A 4 2.55 11.27 8.51
N ILE A 5 2.09 10.93 7.31
CA ILE A 5 2.27 9.61 6.71
C ILE A 5 3.36 9.71 5.63
N VAL A 6 4.39 8.90 5.79
CA VAL A 6 5.30 8.54 4.70
C VAL A 6 4.88 7.17 4.18
N TYR A 7 4.77 7.01 2.87
CA TYR A 7 4.42 5.75 2.24
C TYR A 7 5.54 5.25 1.35
N GLU A 8 5.88 4.00 1.46
CA GLU A 8 6.84 3.30 0.61
C GLU A 8 6.20 2.01 0.09
N THR A 9 6.50 1.62 -1.14
CA THR A 9 6.19 0.27 -1.59
C THR A 9 7.20 -0.71 -1.02
N HIS A 10 6.79 -1.99 -0.84
CA HIS A 10 7.76 -3.04 -0.55
C HIS A 10 8.88 -3.06 -1.58
N SER A 11 10.05 -3.59 -1.21
CA SER A 11 11.22 -3.66 -2.07
C SER A 11 11.06 -4.72 -3.17
N ILE A 12 12.00 -4.74 -4.11
CA ILE A 12 11.97 -5.57 -5.32
C ILE A 12 11.94 -7.05 -4.96
N THR A 13 10.99 -7.80 -5.53
CA THR A 13 10.88 -9.26 -5.39
C THR A 13 11.45 -9.98 -6.62
N GLU A 14 11.71 -11.28 -6.48
CA GLU A 14 12.01 -12.16 -7.61
C GLU A 14 10.87 -12.14 -8.64
N ASP A 15 9.61 -12.09 -8.17
CA ASP A 15 8.44 -11.95 -9.03
C ASP A 15 8.45 -10.63 -9.82
N ASN A 16 8.81 -9.51 -9.18
CA ASN A 16 8.93 -8.22 -9.88
C ASN A 16 10.00 -8.29 -11.00
N GLU A 17 11.16 -8.89 -10.72
CA GLU A 17 12.21 -9.06 -11.72
C GLU A 17 11.77 -9.95 -12.89
N ASN A 18 10.89 -10.91 -12.63
CA ASN A 18 10.32 -11.82 -13.63
C ASN A 18 9.02 -11.30 -14.29
N GLY A 19 8.56 -10.11 -13.94
CA GLY A 19 7.33 -9.53 -14.48
C GLY A 19 6.06 -10.25 -14.05
N ILE A 20 6.05 -10.84 -12.85
CA ILE A 20 4.92 -11.58 -12.26
C ILE A 20 4.16 -10.71 -11.27
N ALA A 21 2.85 -10.76 -11.33
CA ALA A 21 1.93 -10.11 -10.40
C ALA A 21 1.59 -11.05 -9.25
N SER A 22 2.32 -10.95 -8.13
CA SER A 22 2.20 -11.88 -7.01
C SER A 22 0.82 -11.85 -6.35
N GLY A 23 0.14 -10.69 -6.30
CA GLY A 23 -1.11 -10.53 -5.53
C GLY A 23 -0.92 -10.95 -4.06
N TRP A 24 -1.67 -11.95 -3.60
CA TRP A 24 -1.56 -12.48 -2.24
C TRP A 24 -0.55 -13.63 -2.09
N LEU A 25 0.12 -14.05 -3.16
CA LEU A 25 1.20 -15.03 -3.02
C LEU A 25 2.36 -14.44 -2.19
N PRO A 26 3.11 -15.26 -1.44
CA PRO A 26 4.07 -14.77 -0.45
C PRO A 26 5.19 -13.91 -1.04
N GLY A 27 5.71 -14.18 -2.22
CA GLY A 27 6.80 -13.44 -2.86
C GLY A 27 8.05 -13.28 -1.98
N ARG A 28 9.24 -13.36 -2.56
CA ARG A 28 10.52 -13.16 -1.84
C ARG A 28 11.23 -11.95 -2.38
N LEU A 29 11.92 -11.20 -1.52
CA LEU A 29 12.83 -10.17 -1.99
C LEU A 29 13.96 -10.79 -2.79
N SER A 30 14.28 -10.19 -3.93
CA SER A 30 15.49 -10.56 -4.68
C SER A 30 16.76 -10.06 -3.97
N ALA A 31 17.92 -10.48 -4.43
CA ALA A 31 19.18 -9.95 -3.90
C ALA A 31 19.29 -8.42 -4.08
N ALA A 32 18.80 -7.89 -5.20
CA ALA A 32 18.70 -6.45 -5.42
C ALA A 32 17.69 -5.82 -4.46
N GLY A 33 16.54 -6.46 -4.27
CA GLY A 33 15.50 -5.98 -3.34
C GLY A 33 15.98 -5.88 -1.90
N ARG A 34 16.78 -6.80 -1.41
CA ARG A 34 17.34 -6.70 -0.05
C ARG A 34 18.28 -5.51 0.10
N ARG A 35 19.06 -5.17 -0.92
CA ARG A 35 19.90 -3.95 -0.91
C ARG A 35 19.04 -2.69 -0.88
N VAL A 36 18.01 -2.63 -1.74
CA VAL A 36 17.08 -1.50 -1.79
C VAL A 36 16.30 -1.36 -0.47
N ALA A 37 15.94 -2.47 0.20
CA ALA A 37 15.34 -2.44 1.53
C ALA A 37 16.29 -1.85 2.59
N ALA A 38 17.60 -2.15 2.53
CA ALA A 38 18.57 -1.53 3.42
C ALA A 38 18.72 -0.03 3.14
N GLU A 39 18.75 0.39 1.87
CA GLU A 39 18.76 1.80 1.46
C GLU A 39 17.51 2.55 1.92
N LEU A 40 16.33 1.91 1.90
CA LEU A 40 15.10 2.46 2.50
C LEU A 40 15.31 2.73 3.99
N GLY A 41 15.92 1.80 4.71
CA GLY A 41 16.30 1.99 6.11
C GLY A 41 17.21 3.19 6.31
N ASP A 42 18.23 3.36 5.47
CA ASP A 42 19.16 4.48 5.56
C ASP A 42 18.46 5.84 5.34
N ARG A 43 17.45 5.87 4.45
CA ARG A 43 16.64 7.08 4.23
C ARG A 43 15.68 7.39 5.38
N ARG A 44 15.10 6.37 6.04
CA ARG A 44 13.91 6.52 6.91
C ARG A 44 14.16 6.36 8.40
N ARG A 45 15.21 5.63 8.82
CA ARG A 45 15.45 5.35 10.25
C ARG A 45 15.70 6.59 11.13
N HIS A 46 15.99 7.74 10.51
CA HIS A 46 16.22 9.02 11.18
C HIS A 46 15.08 10.03 10.98
N ASP A 47 13.95 9.61 10.39
CA ASP A 47 12.81 10.49 10.10
C ASP A 47 11.89 10.77 11.30
N ASN A 48 12.34 10.45 12.52
CA ASN A 48 11.53 10.56 13.76
C ASN A 48 10.20 9.79 13.66
N LEU A 49 10.24 8.60 13.09
CA LEU A 49 9.08 7.73 12.98
C LEU A 49 8.65 7.20 14.34
N ALA A 50 7.37 7.38 14.69
CA ALA A 50 6.79 6.79 15.88
C ALA A 50 6.50 5.29 15.69
N ALA A 51 6.17 4.86 14.47
CA ALA A 51 5.94 3.47 14.11
C ALA A 51 6.09 3.22 12.60
N VAL A 52 6.24 1.95 12.24
CA VAL A 52 6.14 1.43 10.88
C VAL A 52 4.93 0.50 10.83
N PHE A 53 3.98 0.79 9.94
CA PHE A 53 2.88 -0.09 9.60
C PHE A 53 3.20 -0.83 8.31
N VAL A 54 2.97 -2.13 8.29
CA VAL A 54 3.37 -2.94 7.15
C VAL A 54 2.29 -3.95 6.80
N SER A 55 2.07 -4.19 5.51
CA SER A 55 1.30 -5.35 5.06
C SER A 55 1.88 -6.63 5.65
N ASP A 56 1.04 -7.57 6.05
CA ASP A 56 1.47 -8.88 6.56
C ASP A 56 1.94 -9.85 5.46
N LEU A 57 1.93 -9.43 4.19
CA LEU A 57 2.53 -10.22 3.11
C LEU A 57 4.05 -10.24 3.24
N HIS A 58 4.64 -11.43 3.11
CA HIS A 58 6.05 -11.69 3.43
C HIS A 58 7.03 -10.68 2.84
N ARG A 59 6.87 -10.29 1.57
CA ARG A 59 7.74 -9.31 0.91
C ARG A 59 7.76 -7.93 1.56
N ALA A 60 6.61 -7.50 2.12
CA ALA A 60 6.52 -6.22 2.83
C ALA A 60 7.13 -6.34 4.24
N VAL A 61 6.86 -7.44 4.92
CA VAL A 61 7.45 -7.75 6.24
C VAL A 61 8.96 -7.85 6.15
N GLU A 62 9.51 -8.59 5.17
CA GLU A 62 10.96 -8.71 4.93
C GLU A 62 11.59 -7.35 4.63
N THR A 63 10.92 -6.50 3.84
CA THR A 63 11.37 -5.12 3.59
C THR A 63 11.51 -4.33 4.88
N ALA A 64 10.49 -4.34 5.74
CA ALA A 64 10.51 -3.61 7.00
C ALA A 64 11.57 -4.15 7.97
N GLN A 65 11.71 -5.47 8.07
CA GLN A 65 12.70 -6.12 8.94
C GLN A 65 14.14 -5.75 8.55
N ILE A 66 14.45 -5.71 7.25
CA ILE A 66 15.76 -5.30 6.77
C ILE A 66 15.98 -3.80 7.01
N ALA A 67 15.00 -2.97 6.63
CA ALA A 67 15.12 -1.51 6.73
C ALA A 67 15.33 -1.02 8.17
N PHE A 68 14.65 -1.63 9.14
CA PHE A 68 14.65 -1.20 10.54
C PHE A 68 15.38 -2.15 11.47
N ALA A 69 16.23 -3.04 10.93
CA ALA A 69 17.10 -3.90 11.73
C ALA A 69 17.95 -3.05 12.70
N GLY A 70 17.97 -3.44 13.97
CA GLY A 70 18.75 -2.76 15.01
C GLY A 70 18.17 -1.43 15.50
N THR A 71 16.98 -1.04 15.05
CA THR A 71 16.25 0.12 15.58
C THR A 71 15.26 -0.32 16.68
N THR A 72 14.77 0.65 17.47
CA THR A 72 13.69 0.45 18.45
C THR A 72 12.32 0.87 17.92
N ILE A 73 12.23 1.25 16.64
CA ILE A 73 10.98 1.68 16.02
C ILE A 73 10.04 0.47 15.92
N PRO A 74 8.82 0.53 16.50
CA PRO A 74 7.89 -0.59 16.45
C PRO A 74 7.39 -0.83 15.02
N ILE A 75 7.27 -2.12 14.65
CA ILE A 75 6.71 -2.54 13.36
C ILE A 75 5.40 -3.28 13.63
N HIS A 76 4.31 -2.75 13.08
CA HIS A 76 2.96 -3.29 13.19
C HIS A 76 2.51 -3.87 11.85
N GLN A 77 2.18 -5.16 11.83
CA GLN A 77 1.60 -5.81 10.66
C GLN A 77 0.08 -5.60 10.65
N ASP A 78 -0.47 -5.23 9.48
CA ASP A 78 -1.90 -5.06 9.31
C ASP A 78 -2.38 -5.68 7.97
N PRO A 79 -3.30 -6.65 8.00
CA PRO A 79 -3.79 -7.31 6.80
C PRO A 79 -4.63 -6.38 5.89
N ARG A 80 -5.13 -5.26 6.40
CA ARG A 80 -5.82 -4.24 5.60
C ARG A 80 -4.89 -3.52 4.61
N LEU A 81 -3.58 -3.67 4.80
CA LEU A 81 -2.54 -3.14 3.92
C LEU A 81 -2.06 -4.15 2.87
N ARG A 82 -2.71 -5.31 2.69
CA ARG A 82 -2.38 -6.27 1.62
C ARG A 82 -2.61 -5.67 0.25
N GLU A 83 -1.86 -6.17 -0.74
CA GLU A 83 -2.14 -5.95 -2.16
C GLU A 83 -3.54 -6.44 -2.52
N CYS A 84 -4.11 -5.96 -3.62
CA CYS A 84 -5.33 -6.53 -4.15
C CYS A 84 -5.16 -8.03 -4.38
N ASP A 85 -6.13 -8.83 -3.90
CA ASP A 85 -6.19 -10.24 -4.20
C ASP A 85 -6.69 -10.42 -5.64
N TYR A 86 -5.81 -10.82 -6.54
CA TYR A 86 -6.18 -11.07 -7.93
C TYR A 86 -6.83 -12.46 -8.13
N GLY A 87 -7.10 -13.19 -7.05
CA GLY A 87 -7.77 -14.49 -7.09
C GLY A 87 -7.07 -15.46 -8.02
N GLU A 88 -7.77 -15.94 -9.04
CA GLU A 88 -7.24 -16.89 -10.04
C GLU A 88 -6.06 -16.30 -10.85
N LEU A 89 -5.89 -14.97 -10.87
CA LEU A 89 -4.78 -14.29 -11.54
C LEU A 89 -3.57 -14.01 -10.64
N ASN A 90 -3.60 -14.42 -9.36
CA ASN A 90 -2.42 -14.35 -8.52
C ASN A 90 -1.28 -15.17 -9.13
N GLY A 91 -0.12 -14.55 -9.34
CA GLY A 91 1.05 -15.18 -9.97
C GLY A 91 1.06 -15.17 -11.49
N CYS A 92 0.11 -14.51 -12.15
CA CYS A 92 0.14 -14.36 -13.60
C CYS A 92 1.17 -13.28 -14.04
N PRO A 93 1.59 -13.28 -15.32
CA PRO A 93 2.38 -12.18 -15.85
C PRO A 93 1.67 -10.83 -15.71
N VAL A 94 2.43 -9.77 -15.38
CA VAL A 94 1.90 -8.39 -15.29
C VAL A 94 1.22 -7.97 -16.60
N THR A 95 1.73 -8.43 -17.75
CA THR A 95 1.12 -8.17 -19.06
C THR A 95 -0.26 -8.79 -19.22
N THR A 96 -0.56 -9.85 -18.48
CA THR A 96 -1.90 -10.48 -18.42
C THR A 96 -2.82 -9.71 -17.48
N LEU A 97 -2.30 -9.29 -16.32
CA LEU A 97 -3.10 -8.57 -15.31
C LEU A 97 -3.43 -7.14 -15.73
N ALA A 98 -2.46 -6.42 -16.32
CA ALA A 98 -2.60 -4.98 -16.56
C ALA A 98 -3.87 -4.60 -17.35
N PRO A 99 -4.25 -5.27 -18.47
CA PRO A 99 -5.47 -4.94 -19.20
C PRO A 99 -6.77 -5.29 -18.46
N GLU A 100 -6.71 -6.09 -17.40
CA GLU A 100 -7.88 -6.50 -16.62
C GLU A 100 -8.18 -5.54 -15.47
N ARG A 101 -7.22 -4.71 -15.04
CA ARG A 101 -7.35 -3.88 -13.83
C ARG A 101 -8.58 -2.98 -13.85
N SER A 102 -8.81 -2.26 -14.93
CA SER A 102 -9.95 -1.34 -15.06
C SER A 102 -11.31 -2.04 -14.99
N ARG A 103 -11.39 -3.32 -15.34
CA ARG A 103 -12.61 -4.14 -15.24
C ARG A 103 -12.92 -4.55 -13.80
N HIS A 104 -11.92 -4.53 -12.93
CA HIS A 104 -12.01 -4.99 -11.56
C HIS A 104 -11.94 -3.85 -10.52
N ILE A 105 -12.27 -2.64 -10.93
CA ILE A 105 -12.42 -1.52 -10.01
C ILE A 105 -13.56 -1.79 -9.04
N ASP A 106 -14.76 -2.07 -9.55
CA ASP A 106 -15.97 -2.33 -8.75
C ASP A 106 -16.29 -3.83 -8.66
N VAL A 107 -15.94 -4.61 -9.68
CA VAL A 107 -16.22 -6.05 -9.77
C VAL A 107 -14.99 -6.83 -9.29
N PRO A 108 -15.11 -7.71 -8.28
CA PRO A 108 -13.97 -8.51 -7.81
C PRO A 108 -13.36 -9.37 -8.92
N PHE A 109 -12.04 -9.57 -8.86
CA PHE A 109 -11.40 -10.64 -9.61
C PHE A 109 -12.01 -11.99 -9.24
N PRO A 110 -12.10 -12.98 -10.17
CA PRO A 110 -12.61 -14.31 -9.86
C PRO A 110 -11.85 -14.94 -8.69
N GLY A 111 -12.55 -15.23 -7.59
CA GLY A 111 -11.95 -15.74 -6.36
C GLY A 111 -11.08 -14.76 -5.58
N GLY A 112 -11.15 -13.46 -5.88
CA GLY A 112 -10.34 -12.42 -5.28
C GLY A 112 -11.13 -11.18 -4.84
N GLN A 113 -10.49 -10.01 -4.93
CA GLN A 113 -11.03 -8.72 -4.52
C GLN A 113 -11.21 -7.77 -5.70
N SER A 114 -12.02 -6.71 -5.51
CA SER A 114 -12.00 -5.51 -6.34
C SER A 114 -11.08 -4.44 -5.74
N TYR A 115 -10.66 -3.45 -6.55
CA TYR A 115 -9.91 -2.31 -6.03
C TYR A 115 -10.74 -1.47 -5.05
N ARG A 116 -12.06 -1.41 -5.23
CA ARG A 116 -12.98 -0.76 -4.27
C ARG A 116 -12.93 -1.42 -2.88
N GLN A 117 -12.78 -2.74 -2.81
CA GLN A 117 -12.62 -3.44 -1.54
C GLN A 117 -11.26 -3.15 -0.89
N VAL A 118 -10.18 -2.97 -1.66
CA VAL A 118 -8.89 -2.50 -1.12
C VAL A 118 -9.01 -1.09 -0.56
N ILE A 119 -9.71 -0.18 -1.28
CA ILE A 119 -9.96 1.18 -0.78
C ILE A 119 -10.75 1.14 0.53
N ALA A 120 -11.79 0.29 0.64
CA ALA A 120 -12.57 0.15 1.87
C ALA A 120 -11.71 -0.35 3.05
N ALA A 121 -10.88 -1.38 2.84
CA ALA A 121 -9.95 -1.87 3.88
C ALA A 121 -8.94 -0.79 4.30
N THR A 122 -8.42 -0.02 3.34
CA THR A 122 -7.50 1.09 3.63
C THR A 122 -8.23 2.21 4.38
N THR A 123 -9.51 2.47 4.08
CA THR A 123 -10.35 3.42 4.82
C THR A 123 -10.44 3.05 6.30
N ASP A 124 -10.76 1.79 6.59
CA ASP A 124 -10.85 1.29 7.97
C ASP A 124 -9.50 1.41 8.70
N PHE A 125 -8.40 1.12 8.01
CA PHE A 125 -7.05 1.33 8.56
C PHE A 125 -6.78 2.80 8.89
N LEU A 126 -7.13 3.73 7.99
CA LEU A 126 -6.92 5.17 8.20
C LEU A 126 -7.77 5.72 9.34
N HIS A 127 -8.97 5.20 9.57
CA HIS A 127 -9.79 5.58 10.74
C HIS A 127 -9.09 5.26 12.05
N ASP A 128 -8.55 4.05 12.20
CA ASP A 128 -7.79 3.67 13.39
C ASP A 128 -6.52 4.52 13.52
N LEU A 129 -5.81 4.73 12.40
CA LEU A 129 -4.59 5.53 12.39
C LEU A 129 -4.86 6.98 12.83
N ALA A 130 -5.95 7.59 12.35
CA ALA A 130 -6.34 8.95 12.74
C ALA A 130 -6.70 9.04 14.23
N ALA A 131 -7.36 8.01 14.77
CA ALA A 131 -7.75 7.97 16.18
C ALA A 131 -6.56 7.86 17.13
N ASP A 132 -5.56 7.02 16.78
CA ASP A 132 -4.53 6.60 17.71
C ASP A 132 -3.19 7.33 17.52
N TRP A 133 -2.91 7.90 16.34
CA TRP A 133 -1.57 8.42 15.97
C TRP A 133 -1.52 9.92 15.67
N GLY A 134 -2.52 10.68 16.11
CA GLY A 134 -2.57 12.13 15.91
C GLY A 134 -1.32 12.85 16.45
N GLY A 135 -0.68 13.66 15.60
CA GLY A 135 0.55 14.40 15.93
C GLY A 135 1.85 13.62 15.75
N HIS A 136 1.77 12.38 15.27
CA HIS A 136 2.94 11.53 15.02
C HIS A 136 3.23 11.40 13.52
N ARG A 137 4.50 11.11 13.21
CA ARG A 137 4.93 10.66 11.89
C ARG A 137 5.01 9.14 11.88
N VAL A 138 4.39 8.51 10.89
CA VAL A 138 4.41 7.06 10.69
C VAL A 138 4.86 6.72 9.29
N LEU A 139 5.46 5.55 9.12
CA LEU A 139 5.77 4.98 7.82
C LEU A 139 4.81 3.84 7.52
N ILE A 140 4.28 3.79 6.30
CA ILE A 140 3.52 2.65 5.78
C ILE A 140 4.36 1.98 4.68
N ILE A 141 4.58 0.67 4.79
CA ILE A 141 5.22 -0.15 3.75
C ILE A 141 4.20 -1.14 3.24
N ALA A 142 3.74 -0.96 2.01
CA ALA A 142 2.69 -1.81 1.44
C ALA A 142 2.83 -1.96 -0.10
N HIS A 143 1.76 -1.84 -0.86
CA HIS A 143 1.68 -2.24 -2.26
C HIS A 143 1.06 -1.15 -3.14
N SER A 144 1.07 -1.36 -4.46
CA SER A 144 0.55 -0.37 -5.41
C SER A 144 -0.93 -0.06 -5.19
N ALA A 145 -1.76 -1.06 -4.90
CA ALA A 145 -3.19 -0.84 -4.67
C ALA A 145 -3.48 0.00 -3.42
N ASN A 146 -2.68 -0.16 -2.34
CA ASN A 146 -2.83 0.67 -1.14
C ASN A 146 -2.37 2.11 -1.39
N ARG A 147 -1.32 2.34 -2.20
CA ARG A 147 -0.94 3.69 -2.61
C ARG A 147 -2.06 4.36 -3.39
N TRP A 148 -2.67 3.66 -4.35
CA TRP A 148 -3.83 4.17 -5.08
C TRP A 148 -5.00 4.49 -4.14
N ALA A 149 -5.25 3.64 -3.15
CA ALA A 149 -6.27 3.90 -2.15
C ALA A 149 -5.98 5.19 -1.36
N LEU A 150 -4.72 5.41 -0.94
CA LEU A 150 -4.32 6.66 -0.26
C LEU A 150 -4.48 7.88 -1.18
N ASP A 151 -4.07 7.77 -2.45
CA ASP A 151 -4.26 8.85 -3.43
C ASP A 151 -5.75 9.19 -3.58
N CYS A 152 -6.63 8.19 -3.70
CA CYS A 152 -8.07 8.41 -3.79
C CYS A 152 -8.63 9.08 -2.52
N LEU A 153 -8.28 8.56 -1.35
CA LEU A 153 -8.87 8.95 -0.07
C LEU A 153 -8.33 10.29 0.45
N LEU A 154 -7.07 10.61 0.21
CA LEU A 154 -6.39 11.76 0.81
C LEU A 154 -6.09 12.88 -0.19
N THR A 155 -6.11 12.61 -1.49
CA THR A 155 -5.86 13.62 -2.53
C THR A 155 -7.02 13.82 -3.49
N GLY A 156 -8.03 12.94 -3.47
CA GLY A 156 -9.19 12.99 -4.37
C GLY A 156 -8.88 12.48 -5.79
N ALA A 157 -7.80 11.71 -5.98
CA ALA A 157 -7.49 11.12 -7.27
C ALA A 157 -8.54 10.06 -7.67
N SER A 158 -8.77 9.90 -8.99
CA SER A 158 -9.67 8.87 -9.52
C SER A 158 -8.95 7.52 -9.57
N ILE A 159 -9.59 6.47 -9.06
CA ILE A 159 -9.04 5.10 -9.15
C ILE A 159 -8.94 4.65 -10.61
N GLU A 160 -9.85 5.09 -11.47
CA GLU A 160 -9.87 4.80 -12.90
C GLU A 160 -8.58 5.28 -13.60
N ASP A 161 -8.09 6.46 -13.22
CA ASP A 161 -6.84 7.02 -13.76
C ASP A 161 -5.60 6.30 -13.21
N LEU A 162 -5.66 5.84 -11.96
CA LEU A 162 -4.51 5.25 -11.25
C LEU A 162 -4.22 3.82 -11.66
N VAL A 163 -5.26 2.99 -11.89
CA VAL A 163 -5.06 1.56 -12.21
C VAL A 163 -4.39 1.34 -13.56
N ASP A 164 -4.58 2.27 -14.50
CA ASP A 164 -4.01 2.22 -15.86
C ASP A 164 -2.71 3.03 -15.99
N ALA A 165 -2.36 3.81 -14.95
CA ALA A 165 -1.13 4.61 -14.96
C ALA A 165 0.12 3.71 -14.85
N PRO A 166 1.20 4.02 -15.59
CA PRO A 166 2.46 3.29 -15.43
C PRO A 166 3.02 3.54 -14.03
N PHE A 167 3.49 2.48 -13.39
CA PHE A 167 4.16 2.61 -12.10
C PHE A 167 5.44 3.44 -12.26
N ARG A 168 5.55 4.49 -11.46
CA ARG A 168 6.76 5.33 -11.36
C ARG A 168 7.25 5.28 -9.93
N TRP A 169 8.39 4.63 -9.74
CA TRP A 169 9.04 4.59 -8.43
C TRP A 169 9.57 5.97 -8.02
N GLN A 170 9.48 6.27 -6.75
CA GLN A 170 10.08 7.45 -6.12
C GLN A 170 10.44 7.14 -4.67
N ASP A 171 11.24 8.00 -4.04
CA ASP A 171 11.67 7.90 -2.64
C ASP A 171 10.53 8.30 -1.68
N GLY A 172 9.45 7.52 -1.70
CA GLY A 172 8.28 7.69 -0.85
C GLY A 172 7.24 8.70 -1.35
N TRP A 173 6.04 8.57 -0.81
CA TRP A 173 4.91 9.48 -0.97
C TRP A 173 4.54 10.03 0.40
N HIS A 174 4.12 11.30 0.46
CA HIS A 174 3.78 11.98 1.70
C HIS A 174 2.31 12.35 1.72
N TYR A 175 1.65 12.03 2.84
CA TYR A 175 0.24 12.36 3.05
C TYR A 175 0.06 12.96 4.44
N THR A 176 -0.97 13.79 4.59
CA THR A 176 -1.42 14.31 5.87
C THR A 176 -2.81 13.79 6.15
N LEU A 177 -2.99 13.08 7.27
CA LEU A 177 -4.27 12.53 7.70
C LEU A 177 -4.76 13.33 8.92
N PRO A 178 -5.82 14.17 8.77
CA PRO A 178 -6.43 14.86 9.90
C PRO A 178 -7.02 13.88 10.92
N THR A 179 -6.96 14.21 12.22
CA THR A 179 -7.54 13.34 13.27
C THR A 179 -9.07 13.31 13.30
N ASP A 180 -9.71 14.26 12.65
CA ASP A 180 -11.16 14.32 12.41
C ASP A 180 -11.53 13.85 11.00
N TRP A 181 -10.61 13.16 10.31
CA TRP A 181 -10.83 12.66 8.97
C TRP A 181 -11.98 11.65 8.94
N SER A 182 -12.86 11.86 7.99
CA SER A 182 -13.88 10.88 7.58
C SER A 182 -13.78 10.73 6.06
N ALA A 183 -13.85 9.50 5.57
CA ALA A 183 -13.99 9.29 4.14
C ALA A 183 -15.27 10.00 3.69
N THR A 184 -15.13 11.12 2.98
CA THR A 184 -16.28 11.77 2.36
C THR A 184 -16.85 10.78 1.36
N GLY A 185 -18.04 10.26 1.67
CA GLY A 185 -18.75 9.26 0.89
C GLY A 185 -18.77 9.66 -0.58
N GLY A 186 -18.50 8.67 -1.43
CA GLY A 186 -18.83 8.79 -2.84
C GLY A 186 -20.25 9.31 -2.97
N ASN A 187 -20.44 10.31 -3.82
CA ASN A 187 -21.68 10.96 -4.19
C ASN A 187 -22.89 10.01 -4.03
N GLU A 188 -23.73 10.25 -3.03
CA GLU A 188 -25.09 9.73 -3.10
C GLU A 188 -25.75 10.36 -4.32
N PRO A 189 -26.35 9.57 -5.23
CA PRO A 189 -27.15 10.13 -6.31
C PRO A 189 -28.34 10.84 -5.65
N GLY A 190 -28.34 12.17 -5.76
CA GLY A 190 -29.41 13.02 -5.24
C GLY A 190 -30.78 12.51 -5.66
N GLU A 191 -31.61 12.22 -4.68
CA GLU A 191 -33.03 12.10 -4.84
C GLU A 191 -33.58 13.40 -5.48
N ARG A 192 -34.11 13.26 -6.69
CA ARG A 192 -35.17 14.14 -7.23
C ARG A 192 -36.23 13.31 -7.90
#